data_2f9f6e4ae9d995b0c4c764a5e84461f3
#
_entry.id   2f9f6e4ae9d995b0c4c764a5e84461f3
#
_cell.length_a   1.000
_cell.length_b   1.000
_cell.length_c   1.000
_cell.angle_alpha   90.00
_cell.angle_beta   90.00
_cell.angle_gamma   90.00
#
_symmetry.space_group_name_H-M   'P 1'
#
loop_
_entity.id
_entity.type
_entity.pdbx_description
1 polymer ?
#
loop_
_entity_poly.entity_id
_entity_poly.type
_entity_poly.pdbx_seq_one_letter_code
_entity_poly.pdbx_strand_id
1 'polypeptide(L)'
;RGADSSVLLDMFAKFWSIQKEQHGNKPLLVIYANTSNEFVAMPKHVKAFCKYIEQKYNIVIDLHIVRAKTNFFDVVRTEGYPVASKKVARMIRDVKEFLDERGLKYEDDIEPHLDQGIETANYLRSINCPATIVLRLSGYTRDNNISKTWSIPKKWRFLINAPFPISEHCCDILKKQPIKLVQKEVKANPIYGTLAED
;
A
#
# COMPACT_ATOMS: atom_id res chain seq x y z
N ARG A 1 1.98 -4.15 10.39
CA ARG A 1 2.14 -5.33 11.25
C ARG A 1 3.42 -5.17 12.04
N GLY A 2 3.31 -4.68 13.31
CA GLY A 2 4.48 -4.32 14.11
C GLY A 2 5.35 -5.52 14.55
N ALA A 3 4.76 -6.72 14.68
CA ALA A 3 5.49 -7.91 15.12
C ALA A 3 6.57 -8.33 14.11
N ASP A 4 6.23 -8.40 12.82
CA ASP A 4 7.15 -8.85 11.76
C ASP A 4 8.39 -7.94 11.66
N SER A 5 8.18 -6.62 11.73
CA SER A 5 9.27 -5.64 11.71
C SER A 5 10.15 -5.71 12.97
N SER A 6 9.57 -6.02 14.14
CA SER A 6 10.32 -6.17 15.38
C SER A 6 11.19 -7.43 15.36
N VAL A 7 10.62 -8.54 14.87
CA VAL A 7 11.37 -9.80 14.69
C VAL A 7 12.50 -9.60 13.68
N LEU A 8 12.21 -8.95 12.55
CA LEU A 8 13.24 -8.65 11.54
C LEU A 8 14.38 -7.83 12.13
N LEU A 9 14.07 -6.77 12.90
CA LEU A 9 15.09 -5.94 13.55
C LEU A 9 15.93 -6.75 14.54
N ASP A 10 15.31 -7.60 15.37
CA ASP A 10 16.04 -8.45 16.31
C ASP A 10 16.99 -9.43 15.60
N MET A 11 16.49 -10.13 14.58
CA MET A 11 17.29 -11.06 13.78
C MET A 11 18.44 -10.35 13.05
N PHE A 12 18.15 -9.22 12.42
CA PHE A 12 19.15 -8.48 11.67
C PHE A 12 20.19 -7.83 12.57
N ALA A 13 19.80 -7.34 13.74
CA ALA A 13 20.73 -6.79 14.74
C ALA A 13 21.68 -7.87 15.29
N LYS A 14 21.17 -9.08 15.51
CA LYS A 14 22.03 -10.24 15.86
C LYS A 14 23.05 -10.53 14.75
N PHE A 15 22.60 -10.61 13.51
CA PHE A 15 23.49 -10.79 12.37
C PHE A 15 24.52 -9.66 12.27
N TRP A 16 24.08 -8.39 12.40
CA TRP A 16 24.92 -7.21 12.38
C TRP A 16 26.00 -7.25 13.45
N SER A 17 25.68 -7.69 14.67
CA SER A 17 26.65 -7.81 15.76
C SER A 17 27.75 -8.84 15.50
N ILE A 18 27.45 -9.91 14.75
CA ILE A 18 28.40 -10.96 14.39
C ILE A 18 29.35 -10.47 13.29
N GLN A 19 28.87 -9.65 12.37
CA GLN A 19 29.60 -9.17 11.19
C GLN A 19 30.42 -7.90 11.44
N LYS A 20 30.77 -7.58 12.68
CA LYS A 20 31.50 -6.35 13.06
C LYS A 20 32.80 -6.13 12.29
N GLU A 21 33.51 -7.18 11.96
CA GLU A 21 34.74 -7.09 11.20
C GLU A 21 34.53 -6.60 9.75
N GLN A 22 33.37 -6.94 9.16
CA GLN A 22 33.07 -6.58 7.77
C GLN A 22 32.57 -5.13 7.61
N HIS A 23 31.77 -4.64 8.56
CA HIS A 23 31.18 -3.28 8.47
C HIS A 23 31.87 -2.27 9.39
N GLY A 24 32.87 -2.69 10.17
CA GLY A 24 33.45 -1.87 11.24
C GLY A 24 32.39 -1.56 12.32
N ASN A 25 32.55 -0.47 13.03
CA ASN A 25 31.55 -0.05 14.02
C ASN A 25 30.45 0.84 13.41
N LYS A 26 30.07 0.63 12.15
CA LYS A 26 28.98 1.42 11.52
C LYS A 26 27.66 1.17 12.25
N PRO A 27 26.86 2.22 12.48
CA PRO A 27 25.55 2.06 13.08
C PRO A 27 24.61 1.30 12.16
N LEU A 28 23.73 0.51 12.74
CA LEU A 28 22.62 -0.12 12.02
C LEU A 28 21.53 0.93 11.77
N LEU A 29 21.28 1.24 10.49
CA LEU A 29 20.24 2.20 10.12
C LEU A 29 18.85 1.59 10.27
N VAL A 30 17.99 2.26 11.03
CA VAL A 30 16.58 1.91 11.22
C VAL A 30 15.70 3.08 10.84
N ILE A 31 14.75 2.87 9.92
CA ILE A 31 13.83 3.93 9.48
C ILE A 31 12.41 3.57 9.93
N TYR A 32 11.79 4.47 10.68
CA TYR A 32 10.40 4.38 11.10
C TYR A 32 9.57 5.51 10.50
N ALA A 33 8.56 5.17 9.68
CA ALA A 33 7.63 6.16 9.12
C ALA A 33 6.47 6.41 10.10
N ASN A 34 6.44 7.58 10.69
CA ASN A 34 5.34 8.05 11.53
C ASN A 34 4.30 8.77 10.64
N THR A 35 3.18 8.11 10.39
CA THR A 35 2.10 8.64 9.53
C THR A 35 1.22 9.69 10.22
N SER A 36 1.45 9.97 11.49
CA SER A 36 0.61 10.84 12.35
C SER A 36 -0.82 10.28 12.58
N ASN A 37 -1.13 9.10 12.08
CA ASN A 37 -2.40 8.38 12.27
C ASN A 37 -2.20 7.07 13.05
N GLU A 38 -1.13 6.99 13.81
CA GLU A 38 -0.77 5.84 14.64
C GLU A 38 -1.02 6.16 16.11
N PHE A 39 -1.09 5.13 16.95
CA PHE A 39 -1.18 5.34 18.40
C PHE A 39 -0.01 6.20 18.90
N VAL A 40 -0.31 7.15 19.77
CA VAL A 40 0.69 8.10 20.35
C VAL A 40 1.87 7.37 21.02
N ALA A 41 1.62 6.16 21.53
CA ALA A 41 2.65 5.31 22.14
C ALA A 41 3.65 4.72 21.14
N MET A 42 3.30 4.60 19.85
CA MET A 42 4.13 3.90 18.86
C MET A 42 5.54 4.50 18.68
N PRO A 43 5.72 5.81 18.51
CA PRO A 43 7.07 6.38 18.42
C PRO A 43 7.90 6.16 19.69
N LYS A 44 7.27 6.18 20.87
CA LYS A 44 7.93 5.89 22.15
C LYS A 44 8.37 4.43 22.21
N HIS A 45 7.48 3.53 21.81
CA HIS A 45 7.78 2.08 21.75
C HIS A 45 8.94 1.78 20.81
N VAL A 46 8.95 2.36 19.60
CA VAL A 46 10.05 2.17 18.64
C VAL A 46 11.39 2.62 19.22
N LYS A 47 11.43 3.79 19.84
CA LYS A 47 12.66 4.28 20.53
C LYS A 47 13.13 3.36 21.64
N ALA A 48 12.20 2.90 22.49
CA ALA A 48 12.51 1.98 23.58
C ALA A 48 13.01 0.64 23.06
N PHE A 49 12.37 0.13 22.01
CA PHE A 49 12.75 -1.14 21.40
C PHE A 49 14.14 -1.06 20.74
N CYS A 50 14.47 0.02 20.03
CA CYS A 50 15.80 0.23 19.48
C CYS A 50 16.86 0.25 20.60
N LYS A 51 16.62 0.96 21.72
CA LYS A 51 17.53 0.95 22.86
C LYS A 51 17.73 -0.44 23.46
N TYR A 52 16.66 -1.21 23.59
CA TYR A 52 16.72 -2.60 24.04
C TYR A 52 17.62 -3.45 23.12
N ILE A 53 17.45 -3.32 21.81
CA ILE A 53 18.27 -4.04 20.81
C ILE A 53 19.74 -3.60 20.87
N GLU A 54 20.03 -2.31 21.02
CA GLU A 54 21.40 -1.81 21.19
C GLU A 54 22.10 -2.46 22.37
N GLN A 55 21.40 -2.51 23.52
CA GLN A 55 21.93 -3.14 24.74
C GLN A 55 22.10 -4.66 24.60
N LYS A 56 21.11 -5.32 23.99
CA LYS A 56 21.09 -6.78 23.81
C LYS A 56 22.26 -7.28 22.95
N TYR A 57 22.59 -6.55 21.89
CA TYR A 57 23.59 -7.00 20.90
C TYR A 57 24.89 -6.17 20.92
N ASN A 58 24.98 -5.19 21.80
CA ASN A 58 26.13 -4.28 21.88
C ASN A 58 26.47 -3.65 20.51
N ILE A 59 25.46 -3.06 19.87
CA ILE A 59 25.55 -2.34 18.60
C ILE A 59 25.04 -0.91 18.76
N VAL A 60 25.31 -0.08 17.76
CA VAL A 60 24.73 1.27 17.67
C VAL A 60 23.63 1.26 16.62
N ILE A 61 22.47 1.83 16.94
CA ILE A 61 21.38 2.02 16.00
C ILE A 61 21.22 3.50 15.66
N ASP A 62 21.23 3.81 14.37
CA ASP A 62 20.87 5.12 13.84
C ASP A 62 19.39 5.12 13.47
N LEU A 63 18.55 5.65 14.38
CA LEU A 63 17.09 5.64 14.23
C LEU A 63 16.58 6.92 13.57
N HIS A 64 16.12 6.82 12.33
CA HIS A 64 15.43 7.88 11.61
C HIS A 64 13.91 7.76 11.75
N ILE A 65 13.30 8.73 12.44
CA ILE A 65 11.83 8.86 12.51
C ILE A 65 11.40 9.85 11.46
N VAL A 66 10.84 9.35 10.35
CA VAL A 66 10.42 10.17 9.22
C VAL A 66 8.92 10.45 9.24
N ARG A 67 8.53 11.61 8.74
CA ARG A 67 7.13 12.02 8.60
C ARG A 67 6.91 12.61 7.21
N ALA A 68 5.71 12.38 6.66
CA ALA A 68 5.28 13.10 5.48
C ALA A 68 5.12 14.59 5.78
N LYS A 69 5.23 15.43 4.74
CA LYS A 69 4.98 16.88 4.85
C LYS A 69 3.49 17.19 5.10
N THR A 70 2.61 16.31 4.64
CA THR A 70 1.14 16.41 4.77
C THR A 70 0.63 15.45 5.85
N ASN A 71 -0.46 15.79 6.51
CA ASN A 71 -1.13 14.90 7.46
C ASN A 71 -2.11 13.95 6.76
N PHE A 72 -2.60 12.95 7.48
CA PHE A 72 -3.52 11.93 6.94
C PHE A 72 -4.82 12.54 6.38
N PHE A 73 -5.41 13.51 7.08
CA PHE A 73 -6.68 14.10 6.67
C PHE A 73 -6.55 14.90 5.37
N ASP A 74 -5.45 15.62 5.20
CA ASP A 74 -5.19 16.36 3.96
C ASP A 74 -5.00 15.38 2.79
N VAL A 75 -4.23 14.30 3.00
CA VAL A 75 -4.03 13.29 1.97
C VAL A 75 -5.34 12.62 1.55
N VAL A 76 -6.21 12.22 2.48
CA VAL A 76 -7.48 11.59 2.07
C VAL A 76 -8.44 12.57 1.42
N ARG A 77 -8.35 13.86 1.74
CA ARG A 77 -9.16 14.91 1.10
C ARG A 77 -8.72 15.17 -0.35
N THR A 78 -7.41 15.17 -0.62
CA THR A 78 -6.86 15.46 -1.94
C THR A 78 -6.80 14.22 -2.82
N GLU A 79 -6.34 13.09 -2.30
CA GLU A 79 -6.07 11.87 -3.05
C GLU A 79 -7.23 10.87 -3.04
N GLY A 80 -8.08 10.95 -2.01
CA GLY A 80 -9.20 10.03 -1.84
C GLY A 80 -9.12 9.11 -0.63
N TYR A 81 -10.26 8.54 -0.30
CA TYR A 81 -10.46 7.70 0.88
C TYR A 81 -10.05 6.23 0.62
N PRO A 82 -9.25 5.60 1.49
CA PRO A 82 -8.88 4.19 1.37
C PRO A 82 -9.98 3.29 1.92
N VAL A 83 -11.13 3.24 1.24
CA VAL A 83 -12.31 2.45 1.65
C VAL A 83 -12.09 0.94 1.47
N ALA A 84 -12.78 0.13 2.28
CA ALA A 84 -12.76 -1.33 2.26
C ALA A 84 -11.35 -1.94 2.45
N SER A 85 -10.52 -1.93 1.44
CA SER A 85 -9.11 -2.33 1.48
C SER A 85 -8.33 -1.60 0.39
N LYS A 86 -7.00 -1.53 0.51
CA LYS A 86 -6.15 -0.92 -0.52
C LYS A 86 -6.41 -1.49 -1.91
N LYS A 87 -6.58 -2.81 -2.00
CA LYS A 87 -6.84 -3.49 -3.26
C LYS A 87 -8.18 -3.08 -3.85
N VAL A 88 -9.24 -3.06 -3.04
CA VAL A 88 -10.58 -2.66 -3.47
C VAL A 88 -10.59 -1.17 -3.82
N ALA A 89 -10.00 -0.30 -3.00
CA ALA A 89 -9.90 1.14 -3.27
C ALA A 89 -9.22 1.41 -4.61
N ARG A 90 -8.09 0.74 -4.89
CA ARG A 90 -7.40 0.83 -6.18
C ARG A 90 -8.29 0.39 -7.35
N MET A 91 -8.96 -0.76 -7.21
CA MET A 91 -9.83 -1.26 -8.28
C MET A 91 -10.99 -0.30 -8.58
N ILE A 92 -11.59 0.28 -7.53
CA ILE A 92 -12.67 1.27 -7.68
C ILE A 92 -12.13 2.54 -8.32
N ARG A 93 -10.98 3.07 -7.86
CA ARG A 93 -10.34 4.23 -8.46
C ARG A 93 -10.11 4.04 -9.96
N ASP A 94 -9.48 2.93 -10.35
CA ASP A 94 -9.17 2.68 -11.76
C ASP A 94 -10.45 2.63 -12.62
N VAL A 95 -11.57 2.13 -12.09
CA VAL A 95 -12.87 2.14 -12.79
C VAL A 95 -13.44 3.56 -12.86
N LYS A 96 -13.41 4.32 -11.75
CA LYS A 96 -13.91 5.71 -11.75
C LYS A 96 -13.14 6.58 -12.74
N GLU A 97 -11.82 6.53 -12.70
CA GLU A 97 -10.95 7.27 -13.64
C GLU A 97 -11.28 6.93 -15.10
N PHE A 98 -11.45 5.65 -15.42
CA PHE A 98 -11.86 5.22 -16.77
C PHE A 98 -13.23 5.75 -17.18
N LEU A 99 -14.23 5.72 -16.29
CA LEU A 99 -15.57 6.22 -16.58
C LEU A 99 -15.56 7.74 -16.79
N ASP A 100 -14.86 8.47 -15.94
CA ASP A 100 -14.71 9.92 -16.02
C ASP A 100 -14.01 10.34 -17.35
N GLU A 101 -12.91 9.66 -17.72
CA GLU A 101 -12.18 9.91 -18.97
C GLU A 101 -13.04 9.68 -20.23
N ARG A 102 -14.00 8.76 -20.16
CA ARG A 102 -14.88 8.39 -21.28
C ARG A 102 -16.22 9.10 -21.25
N GLY A 103 -16.54 9.84 -20.19
CA GLY A 103 -17.85 10.45 -19.98
C GLY A 103 -18.97 9.42 -19.81
N LEU A 104 -18.64 8.20 -19.32
CA LEU A 104 -19.58 7.14 -19.07
C LEU A 104 -20.13 7.22 -17.64
N LYS A 105 -21.40 6.85 -17.46
CA LYS A 105 -22.02 6.75 -16.14
C LYS A 105 -22.16 5.29 -15.74
N TYR A 106 -21.73 4.99 -14.51
CA TYR A 106 -21.77 3.62 -14.03
C TYR A 106 -23.21 3.05 -14.03
N GLU A 107 -24.18 3.79 -13.55
CA GLU A 107 -25.58 3.35 -13.41
C GLU A 107 -26.27 3.12 -14.76
N ASP A 108 -25.95 3.96 -15.75
CA ASP A 108 -26.60 3.93 -17.06
C ASP A 108 -25.88 2.99 -18.04
N ASP A 109 -24.54 3.05 -18.08
CA ASP A 109 -23.76 2.42 -19.14
C ASP A 109 -23.13 1.09 -18.72
N ILE A 110 -22.94 0.83 -17.42
CA ILE A 110 -22.17 -0.31 -16.93
C ILE A 110 -23.03 -1.27 -16.09
N GLU A 111 -23.70 -0.77 -15.08
CA GLU A 111 -24.43 -1.59 -14.10
C GLU A 111 -25.48 -2.52 -14.72
N PRO A 112 -26.27 -2.09 -15.73
CA PRO A 112 -27.27 -2.96 -16.36
C PRO A 112 -26.68 -4.20 -17.06
N HIS A 113 -25.39 -4.15 -17.41
CA HIS A 113 -24.70 -5.22 -18.12
C HIS A 113 -23.85 -6.11 -17.21
N LEU A 114 -23.84 -5.84 -15.89
CA LEU A 114 -23.08 -6.62 -14.93
C LEU A 114 -23.80 -7.94 -14.58
N ASP A 115 -23.02 -8.88 -14.03
CA ASP A 115 -23.49 -10.17 -13.52
C ASP A 115 -24.07 -11.13 -14.56
N GLN A 116 -23.84 -10.89 -15.84
CA GLN A 116 -24.25 -11.74 -16.96
C GLN A 116 -23.10 -12.72 -17.40
N GLY A 117 -22.17 -12.99 -16.50
CA GLY A 117 -21.05 -13.90 -16.78
C GLY A 117 -20.13 -13.36 -17.88
N ILE A 118 -19.85 -14.19 -18.88
CA ILE A 118 -18.96 -13.83 -20.00
C ILE A 118 -19.56 -12.72 -20.87
N GLU A 119 -20.87 -12.57 -20.93
CA GLU A 119 -21.54 -11.52 -21.71
C GLU A 119 -21.20 -10.13 -21.14
N THR A 120 -21.05 -9.99 -19.82
CA THR A 120 -20.49 -8.76 -19.21
C THR A 120 -19.12 -8.42 -19.79
N ALA A 121 -18.22 -9.39 -19.90
CA ALA A 121 -16.88 -9.14 -20.43
C ALA A 121 -16.93 -8.79 -21.94
N ASN A 122 -17.78 -9.44 -22.71
CA ASN A 122 -17.98 -9.16 -24.13
C ASN A 122 -18.52 -7.75 -24.34
N TYR A 123 -19.54 -7.36 -23.57
CA TYR A 123 -20.07 -6.01 -23.62
C TYR A 123 -18.98 -4.96 -23.31
N LEU A 124 -18.26 -5.13 -22.20
CA LEU A 124 -17.20 -4.18 -21.82
C LEU A 124 -16.09 -4.07 -22.90
N ARG A 125 -15.76 -5.17 -23.57
CA ARG A 125 -14.82 -5.16 -24.70
C ARG A 125 -15.38 -4.41 -25.91
N SER A 126 -16.68 -4.58 -26.22
CA SER A 126 -17.34 -3.90 -27.34
C SER A 126 -17.33 -2.39 -27.21
N ILE A 127 -17.36 -1.85 -26.00
CA ILE A 127 -17.20 -0.41 -25.71
C ILE A 127 -15.74 0.01 -25.46
N ASN A 128 -14.79 -0.82 -25.89
CA ASN A 128 -13.34 -0.56 -25.79
C ASN A 128 -12.81 -0.33 -24.38
N CYS A 129 -13.35 -1.07 -23.38
CA CYS A 129 -12.77 -1.09 -22.04
C CYS A 129 -11.38 -1.74 -22.04
N PRO A 130 -10.38 -1.16 -21.38
CA PRO A 130 -9.11 -1.81 -21.15
C PRO A 130 -9.27 -3.16 -20.42
N ALA A 131 -8.38 -4.11 -20.70
CA ALA A 131 -8.45 -5.45 -20.10
C ALA A 131 -8.47 -5.45 -18.57
N THR A 132 -7.82 -4.44 -17.96
CA THR A 132 -7.85 -4.23 -16.50
C THR A 132 -9.24 -3.86 -16.00
N ILE A 133 -9.96 -2.98 -16.71
CA ILE A 133 -11.33 -2.57 -16.34
C ILE A 133 -12.31 -3.72 -16.56
N VAL A 134 -12.19 -4.44 -17.71
CA VAL A 134 -12.97 -5.67 -17.95
C VAL A 134 -12.80 -6.64 -16.78
N LEU A 135 -11.56 -6.93 -16.38
CA LEU A 135 -11.27 -7.83 -15.26
C LEU A 135 -11.87 -7.34 -13.93
N ARG A 136 -11.79 -6.04 -13.63
CA ARG A 136 -12.31 -5.47 -12.38
C ARG A 136 -13.83 -5.54 -12.27
N LEU A 137 -14.54 -5.35 -13.36
CA LEU A 137 -16.00 -5.31 -13.40
C LEU A 137 -16.62 -6.69 -13.62
N SER A 138 -16.08 -7.48 -14.55
CA SER A 138 -16.62 -8.81 -14.92
C SER A 138 -15.97 -9.99 -14.20
N GLY A 139 -14.70 -9.84 -13.79
CA GLY A 139 -13.89 -10.93 -13.24
C GLY A 139 -13.26 -11.84 -14.31
N TYR A 140 -13.35 -11.48 -15.60
CA TYR A 140 -12.77 -12.28 -16.70
C TYR A 140 -11.46 -11.68 -17.21
N THR A 141 -10.46 -12.53 -17.41
CA THR A 141 -9.17 -12.16 -18.05
C THR A 141 -9.34 -12.05 -19.58
N ARG A 142 -8.26 -11.67 -20.29
CA ARG A 142 -8.24 -11.70 -21.77
C ARG A 142 -8.57 -13.06 -22.34
N ASP A 143 -8.08 -14.11 -21.71
CA ASP A 143 -8.24 -15.50 -22.14
C ASP A 143 -9.53 -16.13 -21.61
N ASN A 144 -10.49 -15.32 -21.18
CA ASN A 144 -11.78 -15.74 -20.61
C ASN A 144 -11.69 -16.62 -19.35
N ASN A 145 -10.56 -16.59 -18.65
CA ASN A 145 -10.44 -17.25 -17.35
C ASN A 145 -11.04 -16.38 -16.25
N ILE A 146 -11.67 -17.00 -15.26
CA ILE A 146 -12.25 -16.28 -14.12
C ILE A 146 -11.17 -15.97 -13.08
N SER A 147 -11.08 -14.71 -12.66
CA SER A 147 -10.21 -14.26 -11.58
C SER A 147 -10.99 -13.42 -10.57
N LYS A 148 -11.50 -14.08 -9.54
CA LYS A 148 -12.20 -13.42 -8.43
C LYS A 148 -11.27 -12.49 -7.62
N THR A 149 -9.97 -12.76 -7.66
CA THR A 149 -8.96 -12.02 -6.90
C THR A 149 -8.85 -10.56 -7.35
N TRP A 150 -9.03 -10.28 -8.64
CA TRP A 150 -8.83 -8.97 -9.24
C TRP A 150 -10.12 -8.31 -9.72
N SER A 151 -11.28 -8.86 -9.34
CA SER A 151 -12.59 -8.24 -9.56
C SER A 151 -13.08 -7.50 -8.31
N ILE A 152 -13.85 -6.43 -8.52
CA ILE A 152 -14.50 -5.69 -7.44
C ILE A 152 -15.62 -6.55 -6.88
N PRO A 153 -15.58 -6.92 -5.58
CA PRO A 153 -16.67 -7.67 -4.97
C PRO A 153 -18.00 -6.93 -5.07
N LYS A 154 -19.09 -7.62 -5.38
CA LYS A 154 -20.43 -7.04 -5.58
C LYS A 154 -20.82 -6.07 -4.45
N LYS A 155 -20.55 -6.44 -3.20
CA LYS A 155 -20.86 -5.63 -2.01
C LYS A 155 -20.17 -4.27 -1.95
N TRP A 156 -19.13 -4.02 -2.79
CA TRP A 156 -18.40 -2.76 -2.82
C TRP A 156 -18.60 -1.97 -4.11
N ARG A 157 -19.37 -2.48 -5.09
CA ARG A 157 -19.58 -1.82 -6.38
C ARG A 157 -20.30 -0.48 -6.26
N PHE A 158 -21.18 -0.32 -5.28
CA PHE A 158 -21.87 0.96 -5.02
C PHE A 158 -20.89 2.13 -4.77
N LEU A 159 -19.65 1.82 -4.34
CA LEU A 159 -18.61 2.84 -4.13
C LEU A 159 -18.09 3.43 -5.45
N ILE A 160 -18.37 2.83 -6.60
CA ILE A 160 -18.02 3.40 -7.91
C ILE A 160 -18.77 4.74 -8.10
N ASN A 161 -20.01 4.85 -7.60
CA ASN A 161 -20.80 6.08 -7.64
C ASN A 161 -20.60 7.00 -6.43
N ALA A 162 -19.63 6.69 -5.55
CA ALA A 162 -19.40 7.54 -4.38
C ALA A 162 -19.07 8.98 -4.81
N PRO A 163 -19.70 10.01 -4.15
CA PRO A 163 -19.50 11.42 -4.50
C PRO A 163 -18.16 11.98 -4.02
N PHE A 164 -17.24 11.13 -3.64
CA PHE A 164 -15.90 11.48 -3.16
C PHE A 164 -14.84 10.61 -3.84
N PRO A 165 -13.60 11.07 -3.93
CA PRO A 165 -12.51 10.29 -4.48
C PRO A 165 -12.16 9.10 -3.59
N ILE A 166 -11.83 7.96 -4.21
CA ILE A 166 -11.41 6.74 -3.54
C ILE A 166 -10.04 6.36 -4.07
N SER A 167 -9.08 6.13 -3.16
CA SER A 167 -7.72 5.78 -3.56
C SER A 167 -6.96 5.08 -2.44
N GLU A 168 -5.90 4.36 -2.82
CA GLU A 168 -4.96 3.73 -1.91
C GLU A 168 -3.68 4.56 -1.66
N HIS A 169 -3.56 5.75 -2.23
CA HIS A 169 -2.34 6.56 -2.27
C HIS A 169 -1.85 7.03 -0.90
N CYS A 170 -2.70 7.03 0.13
CA CYS A 170 -2.32 7.44 1.49
C CYS A 170 -1.05 6.74 2.01
N CYS A 171 -0.85 5.45 1.68
CA CYS A 171 0.35 4.73 2.08
C CYS A 171 1.59 5.14 1.31
N ASP A 172 1.46 5.48 0.05
CA ASP A 172 2.58 5.90 -0.78
C ASP A 172 3.09 7.27 -0.30
N ILE A 173 2.16 8.19 -0.02
CA ILE A 173 2.49 9.55 0.43
C ILE A 173 2.99 9.56 1.88
N LEU A 174 2.29 8.87 2.79
CA LEU A 174 2.58 8.98 4.22
C LEU A 174 3.71 8.05 4.70
N LYS A 175 4.00 6.96 3.99
CA LYS A 175 5.02 5.98 4.38
C LYS A 175 6.15 5.86 3.38
N LYS A 176 5.84 5.50 2.12
CA LYS A 176 6.87 5.13 1.16
C LYS A 176 7.71 6.33 0.70
N GLN A 177 7.09 7.48 0.41
CA GLN A 177 7.82 8.66 -0.04
C GLN A 177 8.82 9.17 1.01
N PRO A 178 8.44 9.39 2.30
CA PRO A 178 9.39 9.80 3.33
C PRO A 178 10.55 8.81 3.52
N ILE A 179 10.27 7.51 3.48
CA ILE A 179 11.32 6.47 3.60
C ILE A 179 12.26 6.54 2.40
N LYS A 180 11.75 6.65 1.17
CA LYS A 180 12.56 6.74 -0.05
C LYS A 180 13.48 7.97 -0.07
N LEU A 181 13.06 9.09 0.53
CA LEU A 181 13.92 10.27 0.64
C LEU A 181 15.14 9.97 1.49
N VAL A 182 14.97 9.41 2.69
CA VAL A 182 16.09 9.02 3.55
C VAL A 182 16.95 7.94 2.88
N GLN A 183 16.36 6.93 2.26
CA GLN A 183 17.12 5.89 1.54
C GLN A 183 18.03 6.46 0.47
N LYS A 184 17.57 7.46 -0.29
CA LYS A 184 18.39 8.14 -1.30
C LYS A 184 19.53 8.95 -0.66
N GLU A 185 19.25 9.62 0.44
CA GLU A 185 20.22 10.43 1.17
C GLU A 185 21.34 9.56 1.74
N VAL A 186 20.99 8.46 2.42
CA VAL A 186 21.95 7.57 3.07
C VAL A 186 22.52 6.49 2.12
N LYS A 187 22.02 6.41 0.88
CA LYS A 187 22.42 5.41 -0.14
C LYS A 187 22.34 3.96 0.37
N ALA A 188 21.34 3.64 1.17
CA ALA A 188 21.14 2.33 1.76
C ALA A 188 20.08 1.49 1.02
N ASN A 189 20.33 0.18 0.94
CA ASN A 189 19.33 -0.77 0.44
C ASN A 189 18.36 -1.14 1.57
N PRO A 190 17.04 -1.08 1.34
CA PRO A 190 16.06 -1.38 2.35
C PRO A 190 15.86 -2.88 2.56
N ILE A 191 15.65 -3.28 3.82
CA ILE A 191 15.18 -4.61 4.20
C ILE A 191 13.80 -4.43 4.83
N TYR A 192 12.82 -5.21 4.35
CA TYR A 192 11.43 -5.14 4.81
C TYR A 192 11.01 -6.46 5.46
N GLY A 193 10.28 -6.37 6.57
CA GLY A 193 9.62 -7.52 7.20
C GLY A 193 8.31 -7.83 6.48
N THR A 194 8.39 -8.44 5.30
CA THR A 194 7.24 -8.92 4.52
C THR A 194 7.29 -10.45 4.43
N LEU A 195 6.13 -11.06 4.25
CA LEU A 195 6.05 -12.48 3.93
C LEU A 195 6.47 -12.71 2.48
N ALA A 196 6.95 -13.91 2.18
CA ALA A 196 7.38 -14.29 0.82
C ALA A 196 6.24 -14.25 -0.22
N GLU A 197 4.99 -14.22 0.26
CA GLU A 197 3.77 -14.19 -0.57
C GLU A 197 3.18 -12.76 -0.74
N ASP A 198 3.82 -11.74 -0.20
CA ASP A 198 3.41 -10.32 -0.32
C ASP A 198 4.11 -9.66 -1.56
#